data_5e658351797b58c39ae9741705611039
#
_entry.id   5e658351797b58c39ae9741705611039
#
_cell.length_a   1.000
_cell.length_b   1.000
_cell.length_c   1.000
_cell.angle_alpha   90.00
_cell.angle_beta   90.00
_cell.angle_gamma   90.00
#
_symmetry.space_group_name_H-M   'P 1'
#
loop_
_entity.id
_entity.type
_entity.pdbx_description
1 polymer ?
#
loop_
_entity_poly.entity_id
_entity_poly.type
_entity_poly.pdbx_seq_one_letter_code
_entity_poly.pdbx_strand_id
1 'polypeptide(L)'
;MKLVSWNVNGLRAALGKGFLDYVADEDPDVLCLQETKLQPEQAVFDLTGYHRFFNSADKKGYSGTAILTKEAPLAVTYDFGGDEHRHEGRIITAEYPAFYLVCCYTPNSQDGLKRLPYRMQWEDDLREYLLELDAKKPVVYCGDLNVAHREIDLKNPKTNRQNPGFSDEEREKMTRLLGSGFVDSFRYIHGDVENRYSWWSYRFHAREKNVGWRIDYFIVSERLKDRIKAADIRSEIYGSDHCPVVLELEV
;
A
#
# COMPACT_ATOMS: atom_id res chain seq x y z
N MET A 1 11.11 -1.30 -14.63
CA MET A 1 10.31 -2.22 -13.79
C MET A 1 8.99 -1.58 -13.48
N LYS A 2 7.88 -2.31 -13.68
CA LYS A 2 6.52 -1.87 -13.36
C LYS A 2 6.04 -2.56 -12.09
N LEU A 3 5.68 -1.76 -11.09
CA LEU A 3 5.17 -2.23 -9.80
C LEU A 3 3.71 -1.79 -9.65
N VAL A 4 2.88 -2.69 -9.15
CA VAL A 4 1.46 -2.42 -8.84
C VAL A 4 1.23 -2.71 -7.36
N SER A 5 0.46 -1.85 -6.70
CA SER A 5 -0.04 -2.09 -5.33
C SER A 5 -1.56 -2.00 -5.32
N TRP A 6 -2.22 -2.99 -4.71
CA TRP A 6 -3.68 -3.05 -4.67
C TRP A 6 -4.20 -3.68 -3.37
N ASN A 7 -4.93 -2.93 -2.58
CA ASN A 7 -5.76 -3.50 -1.53
C ASN A 7 -6.97 -4.18 -2.19
N VAL A 8 -7.00 -5.50 -2.14
CA VAL A 8 -8.03 -6.31 -2.83
C VAL A 8 -9.27 -6.61 -1.98
N ASN A 9 -9.27 -6.18 -0.71
CA ASN A 9 -10.38 -6.40 0.24
C ASN A 9 -10.91 -7.86 0.21
N GLY A 10 -9.99 -8.81 0.17
CA GLY A 10 -10.21 -10.24 0.05
C GLY A 10 -9.86 -10.78 -1.33
N LEU A 11 -8.70 -11.44 -1.45
CA LEU A 11 -8.19 -11.92 -2.75
C LEU A 11 -9.15 -12.90 -3.44
N ARG A 12 -9.80 -13.81 -2.70
CA ARG A 12 -10.80 -14.74 -3.28
C ARG A 12 -11.98 -14.02 -3.92
N ALA A 13 -12.43 -12.92 -3.31
CA ALA A 13 -13.51 -12.11 -3.88
C ALA A 13 -13.03 -11.34 -5.12
N ALA A 14 -11.82 -10.80 -5.09
CA ALA A 14 -11.22 -10.09 -6.21
C ALA A 14 -11.00 -11.00 -7.43
N LEU A 15 -10.57 -12.25 -7.22
CA LEU A 15 -10.44 -13.26 -8.28
C LEU A 15 -11.72 -13.46 -9.07
N GLY A 16 -12.88 -13.43 -8.41
CA GLY A 16 -14.20 -13.52 -9.07
C GLY A 16 -14.67 -12.21 -9.74
N LYS A 17 -13.86 -11.15 -9.69
CA LYS A 17 -14.24 -9.81 -10.17
C LYS A 17 -13.22 -9.20 -11.15
N GLY A 18 -12.50 -10.04 -11.91
CA GLY A 18 -11.60 -9.61 -12.97
C GLY A 18 -10.15 -9.32 -12.51
N PHE A 19 -9.75 -9.79 -11.33
CA PHE A 19 -8.38 -9.61 -10.84
C PHE A 19 -7.33 -10.15 -11.81
N LEU A 20 -7.51 -11.38 -12.31
CA LEU A 20 -6.56 -12.01 -13.25
C LEU A 20 -6.54 -11.31 -14.60
N ASP A 21 -7.67 -10.84 -15.09
CA ASP A 21 -7.75 -10.08 -16.34
C ASP A 21 -6.96 -8.78 -16.22
N TYR A 22 -7.14 -8.06 -15.12
CA TYR A 22 -6.36 -6.84 -14.83
C TYR A 22 -4.86 -7.13 -14.78
N VAL A 23 -4.44 -8.18 -14.08
CA VAL A 23 -3.02 -8.54 -13.97
C VAL A 23 -2.42 -8.91 -15.32
N ALA A 24 -3.20 -9.61 -16.17
CA ALA A 24 -2.78 -9.95 -17.53
C ALA A 24 -2.64 -8.71 -18.42
N ASP A 25 -3.57 -7.76 -18.33
CA ASP A 25 -3.56 -6.52 -19.12
C ASP A 25 -2.48 -5.53 -18.66
N GLU A 26 -2.31 -5.34 -17.35
CA GLU A 26 -1.28 -4.43 -16.80
C GLU A 26 0.13 -5.03 -16.90
N ASP A 27 0.24 -6.36 -16.85
CA ASP A 27 1.49 -7.14 -16.93
C ASP A 27 2.60 -6.63 -16.00
N PRO A 28 2.37 -6.46 -14.69
CA PRO A 28 3.35 -5.92 -13.78
C PRO A 28 4.53 -6.87 -13.57
N ASP A 29 5.73 -6.31 -13.33
CA ASP A 29 6.88 -7.08 -12.89
C ASP A 29 6.69 -7.54 -11.43
N VAL A 30 6.08 -6.68 -10.61
CA VAL A 30 5.77 -6.95 -9.21
C VAL A 30 4.38 -6.46 -8.86
N LEU A 31 3.61 -7.29 -8.16
CA LEU A 31 2.28 -6.99 -7.65
C LEU A 31 2.26 -7.16 -6.13
N CYS A 32 2.01 -6.08 -5.42
CA CYS A 32 1.84 -6.01 -3.98
C CYS A 32 0.36 -5.96 -3.61
N LEU A 33 -0.09 -6.87 -2.75
CA LEU A 33 -1.49 -6.95 -2.35
C LEU A 33 -1.64 -6.69 -0.86
N GLN A 34 -2.72 -6.03 -0.48
CA GLN A 34 -3.12 -5.80 0.90
C GLN A 34 -4.54 -6.35 1.10
N GLU A 35 -4.86 -6.67 2.34
CA GLU A 35 -6.11 -7.33 2.73
C GLU A 35 -6.41 -8.58 1.91
N THR A 36 -5.44 -9.48 1.80
CA THR A 36 -5.65 -10.76 1.11
C THR A 36 -6.71 -11.63 1.80
N LYS A 37 -6.85 -11.50 3.14
CA LYS A 37 -7.85 -12.17 3.99
C LYS A 37 -7.88 -13.69 3.84
N LEU A 38 -6.74 -14.31 3.50
CA LEU A 38 -6.63 -15.74 3.34
C LEU A 38 -5.37 -16.30 4.01
N GLN A 39 -5.40 -17.60 4.25
CA GLN A 39 -4.21 -18.34 4.63
C GLN A 39 -3.49 -18.84 3.36
N PRO A 40 -2.16 -19.09 3.40
CA PRO A 40 -1.38 -19.44 2.21
C PRO A 40 -1.94 -20.62 1.40
N GLU A 41 -2.47 -21.65 2.07
CA GLU A 41 -3.09 -22.81 1.46
C GLU A 41 -4.38 -22.51 0.68
N GLN A 42 -4.98 -21.36 0.93
CA GLN A 42 -6.20 -20.89 0.24
C GLN A 42 -5.91 -20.08 -1.03
N ALA A 43 -4.64 -19.77 -1.29
CA ALA A 43 -4.20 -19.01 -2.47
C ALA A 43 -4.16 -19.91 -3.72
N VAL A 44 -5.31 -20.50 -4.08
CA VAL A 44 -5.46 -21.40 -5.24
C VAL A 44 -5.94 -20.60 -6.43
N PHE A 45 -5.02 -20.16 -7.28
CA PHE A 45 -5.31 -19.50 -8.56
C PHE A 45 -4.09 -19.66 -9.48
N ASP A 46 -4.31 -19.62 -10.78
CA ASP A 46 -3.22 -19.69 -11.74
C ASP A 46 -2.70 -18.29 -12.06
N LEU A 47 -1.44 -18.08 -11.78
CA LEU A 47 -0.67 -16.91 -12.19
C LEU A 47 0.75 -17.40 -12.50
N THR A 48 0.87 -18.05 -13.66
CA THR A 48 2.13 -18.63 -14.13
C THR A 48 3.18 -17.53 -14.34
N GLY A 49 4.43 -17.83 -13.97
CA GLY A 49 5.57 -16.90 -14.10
C GLY A 49 5.78 -15.95 -12.93
N TYR A 50 4.99 -16.08 -11.86
CA TYR A 50 5.20 -15.28 -10.65
C TYR A 50 5.62 -16.15 -9.45
N HIS A 51 6.68 -15.75 -8.78
CA HIS A 51 6.99 -16.17 -7.42
C HIS A 51 5.99 -15.52 -6.45
N ARG A 52 5.57 -16.21 -5.40
CA ARG A 52 4.47 -15.79 -4.52
C ARG A 52 4.89 -15.83 -3.07
N PHE A 53 4.74 -14.73 -2.37
CA PHE A 53 5.07 -14.58 -0.96
C PHE A 53 3.84 -14.02 -0.23
N PHE A 54 3.36 -14.72 0.79
CA PHE A 54 2.19 -14.34 1.57
C PHE A 54 2.56 -14.17 3.03
N ASN A 55 2.06 -13.11 3.66
CA ASN A 55 2.06 -12.92 5.11
C ASN A 55 0.61 -12.85 5.58
N SER A 56 0.19 -13.84 6.33
CA SER A 56 -1.21 -13.96 6.78
C SER A 56 -1.32 -13.61 8.25
N ALA A 57 -2.47 -13.02 8.64
CA ALA A 57 -2.76 -12.81 10.04
C ALA A 57 -3.05 -14.14 10.75
N ASP A 58 -2.77 -14.22 12.06
CA ASP A 58 -3.19 -15.33 12.92
C ASP A 58 -4.71 -15.48 12.91
N LYS A 59 -5.42 -14.37 12.88
CA LYS A 59 -6.87 -14.32 12.75
C LYS A 59 -7.29 -14.58 11.31
N LYS A 60 -7.96 -15.71 11.07
CA LYS A 60 -8.46 -16.08 9.73
C LYS A 60 -9.44 -15.04 9.17
N GLY A 61 -9.32 -14.77 7.87
CA GLY A 61 -10.20 -13.84 7.16
C GLY A 61 -9.96 -12.36 7.49
N TYR A 62 -8.81 -12.03 8.05
CA TYR A 62 -8.44 -10.68 8.47
C TYR A 62 -7.07 -10.27 7.90
N SER A 63 -6.89 -8.98 7.53
CA SER A 63 -5.61 -8.44 7.10
C SER A 63 -4.91 -9.28 6.01
N GLY A 64 -3.60 -9.44 6.09
CA GLY A 64 -2.78 -10.22 5.18
C GLY A 64 -2.25 -9.41 4.01
N THR A 65 -0.97 -9.64 3.67
CA THR A 65 -0.28 -9.03 2.54
C THR A 65 0.29 -10.11 1.62
N ALA A 66 0.56 -9.74 0.37
CA ALA A 66 1.27 -10.62 -0.57
C ALA A 66 2.16 -9.83 -1.52
N ILE A 67 3.26 -10.43 -1.94
CA ILE A 67 4.08 -10.01 -3.07
C ILE A 67 4.08 -11.13 -4.10
N LEU A 68 3.70 -10.79 -5.33
CA LEU A 68 3.77 -11.64 -6.51
C LEU A 68 4.77 -10.99 -7.47
N THR A 69 5.81 -11.70 -7.90
CA THR A 69 6.92 -11.10 -8.65
C THR A 69 7.45 -12.04 -9.72
N LYS A 70 7.76 -11.50 -10.92
CA LYS A 70 8.35 -12.27 -12.02
C LYS A 70 9.80 -12.65 -11.72
N GLU A 71 10.57 -11.74 -11.13
CA GLU A 71 11.95 -11.96 -10.74
C GLU A 71 12.02 -12.37 -9.27
N ALA A 72 12.71 -13.47 -8.97
CA ALA A 72 12.90 -13.92 -7.59
C ALA A 72 13.73 -12.90 -6.80
N PRO A 73 13.26 -12.40 -5.64
CA PRO A 73 14.07 -11.55 -4.78
C PRO A 73 15.25 -12.33 -4.17
N LEU A 74 16.29 -11.62 -3.77
CA LEU A 74 17.47 -12.18 -3.09
C LEU A 74 17.11 -12.74 -1.71
N ALA A 75 16.19 -12.06 -1.01
CA ALA A 75 15.65 -12.46 0.28
C ALA A 75 14.25 -11.91 0.48
N VAL A 76 13.46 -12.59 1.31
CA VAL A 76 12.14 -12.11 1.76
C VAL A 76 12.06 -12.22 3.27
N THR A 77 11.62 -11.15 3.91
CA THR A 77 11.34 -11.13 5.35
C THR A 77 9.91 -10.69 5.61
N TYR A 78 9.37 -11.15 6.71
CA TYR A 78 7.98 -10.90 7.11
C TYR A 78 7.95 -10.13 8.41
N ASP A 79 7.06 -9.15 8.46
CA ASP A 79 6.89 -8.25 9.59
C ASP A 79 8.15 -7.43 9.93
N PHE A 80 8.13 -6.69 11.02
CA PHE A 80 9.23 -5.86 11.51
C PHE A 80 9.06 -5.62 13.01
N GLY A 81 10.05 -4.98 13.65
CA GLY A 81 9.95 -4.52 15.03
C GLY A 81 9.70 -5.63 16.05
N GLY A 82 8.99 -5.27 17.12
CA GLY A 82 8.63 -6.14 18.23
C GLY A 82 7.48 -7.10 17.93
N ASP A 83 7.17 -7.94 18.92
CA ASP A 83 6.13 -8.95 18.82
C ASP A 83 4.73 -8.34 18.55
N GLU A 84 4.48 -7.15 19.05
CA GLU A 84 3.23 -6.40 18.87
C GLU A 84 2.87 -6.10 17.41
N HIS A 85 3.83 -6.21 16.47
CA HIS A 85 3.63 -5.96 15.05
C HIS A 85 3.54 -7.23 14.18
N ARG A 86 3.64 -8.43 14.79
CA ARG A 86 3.89 -9.68 14.04
C ARG A 86 2.69 -10.58 13.82
N HIS A 87 1.51 -10.23 14.34
CA HIS A 87 0.36 -11.14 14.33
C HIS A 87 -0.71 -10.86 13.27
N GLU A 88 -0.54 -9.76 12.54
CA GLU A 88 -1.59 -9.30 11.62
C GLU A 88 -1.21 -9.41 10.13
N GLY A 89 -0.02 -9.95 9.80
CA GLY A 89 0.40 -10.18 8.41
C GLY A 89 0.43 -8.90 7.58
N ARG A 90 1.03 -7.82 8.10
CA ARG A 90 0.91 -6.47 7.53
C ARG A 90 2.07 -6.06 6.65
N ILE A 91 3.24 -6.71 6.78
CA ILE A 91 4.45 -6.32 6.06
C ILE A 91 5.13 -7.54 5.42
N ILE A 92 5.54 -7.36 4.17
CA ILE A 92 6.52 -8.21 3.49
C ILE A 92 7.61 -7.30 2.94
N THR A 93 8.86 -7.61 3.24
CA THR A 93 10.01 -6.94 2.65
C THR A 93 10.73 -7.90 1.71
N ALA A 94 10.83 -7.55 0.44
CA ALA A 94 11.59 -8.27 -0.58
C ALA A 94 12.87 -7.49 -0.92
N GLU A 95 14.02 -8.16 -0.85
CA GLU A 95 15.30 -7.60 -1.24
C GLU A 95 15.59 -7.88 -2.71
N TYR A 96 15.75 -6.85 -3.51
CA TYR A 96 16.26 -6.93 -4.88
C TYR A 96 17.70 -6.42 -4.96
N PRO A 97 18.44 -6.69 -6.05
CA PRO A 97 19.82 -6.20 -6.18
C PRO A 97 19.96 -4.69 -5.97
N ALA A 98 19.02 -3.89 -6.50
CA ALA A 98 19.09 -2.44 -6.51
C ALA A 98 18.31 -1.73 -5.38
N PHE A 99 17.33 -2.39 -4.75
CA PHE A 99 16.44 -1.77 -3.77
C PHE A 99 15.77 -2.80 -2.85
N TYR A 100 15.20 -2.32 -1.76
CA TYR A 100 14.22 -3.06 -0.96
C TYR A 100 12.80 -2.66 -1.36
N LEU A 101 11.92 -3.64 -1.53
CA LEU A 101 10.48 -3.43 -1.70
C LEU A 101 9.77 -3.79 -0.40
N VAL A 102 9.04 -2.85 0.17
CA VAL A 102 8.23 -3.05 1.38
C VAL A 102 6.75 -2.92 1.01
N CYS A 103 6.04 -4.05 1.01
CA CYS A 103 4.58 -4.10 0.85
C CYS A 103 3.93 -3.99 2.22
N CYS A 104 3.05 -3.03 2.41
CA CYS A 104 2.45 -2.72 3.72
C CYS A 104 0.93 -2.58 3.66
N TYR A 105 0.27 -3.10 4.70
CA TYR A 105 -1.09 -2.76 5.07
C TYR A 105 -1.10 -2.12 6.46
N THR A 106 -1.09 -0.81 6.50
CA THR A 106 -1.02 -0.06 7.75
C THR A 106 -2.27 -0.23 8.61
N PRO A 107 -2.16 -0.42 9.94
CA PRO A 107 -3.32 -0.55 10.81
C PRO A 107 -4.24 0.66 10.74
N ASN A 108 -5.54 0.44 10.58
CA ASN A 108 -6.54 1.51 10.68
C ASN A 108 -6.75 1.91 12.15
N SER A 109 -6.91 3.22 12.40
CA SER A 109 -7.12 3.76 13.76
C SER A 109 -8.52 3.45 14.34
N GLN A 110 -9.42 2.88 13.55
CA GLN A 110 -10.80 2.49 13.86
C GLN A 110 -11.72 3.65 14.29
N ASP A 111 -13.03 3.40 14.26
CA ASP A 111 -14.03 4.38 14.63
C ASP A 111 -13.77 4.98 16.03
N GLY A 112 -13.84 6.30 16.12
CA GLY A 112 -13.53 7.04 17.33
C GLY A 112 -12.05 7.02 17.71
N LEU A 113 -11.17 6.70 16.74
CA LEU A 113 -9.70 6.67 16.91
C LEU A 113 -9.22 5.75 18.06
N LYS A 114 -9.97 4.67 18.31
CA LYS A 114 -9.70 3.74 19.43
C LYS A 114 -8.32 3.09 19.36
N ARG A 115 -7.79 2.90 18.16
CA ARG A 115 -6.49 2.27 17.92
C ARG A 115 -5.39 3.30 17.59
N LEU A 116 -5.68 4.60 17.71
CA LEU A 116 -4.73 5.66 17.36
C LEU A 116 -3.40 5.56 18.15
N PRO A 117 -3.37 5.28 19.47
CA PRO A 117 -2.10 5.15 20.19
C PRO A 117 -1.19 4.08 19.60
N TYR A 118 -1.74 2.89 19.27
CA TYR A 118 -0.99 1.82 18.60
C TYR A 118 -0.54 2.24 17.19
N ARG A 119 -1.43 2.90 16.44
CA ARG A 119 -1.11 3.41 15.10
C ARG A 119 0.07 4.40 15.14
N MET A 120 0.15 5.26 16.15
CA MET A 120 1.23 6.23 16.28
C MET A 120 2.57 5.55 16.57
N GLN A 121 2.58 4.53 17.42
CA GLN A 121 3.77 3.71 17.67
C GLN A 121 4.17 2.95 16.39
N TRP A 122 3.23 2.28 15.72
CA TRP A 122 3.47 1.61 14.44
C TRP A 122 4.18 2.51 13.42
N GLU A 123 3.72 3.75 13.26
CA GLU A 123 4.30 4.69 12.30
C GLU A 123 5.74 5.10 12.66
N ASP A 124 6.03 5.29 13.95
CA ASP A 124 7.38 5.61 14.37
C ASP A 124 8.33 4.43 14.16
N ASP A 125 7.94 3.24 14.60
CA ASP A 125 8.74 2.02 14.47
C ASP A 125 8.94 1.64 12.99
N LEU A 126 7.89 1.80 12.17
CA LEU A 126 7.99 1.57 10.72
C LEU A 126 8.94 2.57 10.04
N ARG A 127 8.87 3.84 10.40
CA ARG A 127 9.77 4.85 9.85
C ARG A 127 11.23 4.53 10.18
N GLU A 128 11.52 4.09 11.40
CA GLU A 128 12.87 3.65 11.80
C GLU A 128 13.30 2.43 10.98
N TYR A 129 12.45 1.45 10.83
CA TYR A 129 12.70 0.28 9.99
C TYR A 129 13.02 0.65 8.53
N LEU A 130 12.23 1.54 7.93
CA LEU A 130 12.48 2.01 6.56
C LEU A 130 13.80 2.76 6.44
N LEU A 131 14.20 3.55 7.44
CA LEU A 131 15.49 4.25 7.48
C LEU A 131 16.66 3.27 7.61
N GLU A 132 16.53 2.21 8.42
CA GLU A 132 17.53 1.16 8.54
C GLU A 132 17.74 0.41 7.20
N LEU A 133 16.68 0.15 6.46
CA LEU A 133 16.76 -0.42 5.11
C LEU A 133 17.40 0.57 4.15
N ASP A 134 16.97 1.84 4.17
CA ASP A 134 17.47 2.87 3.27
C ASP A 134 18.95 3.16 3.50
N ALA A 135 19.47 2.99 4.69
CA ALA A 135 20.92 3.10 4.97
C ALA A 135 21.76 2.06 4.21
N LYS A 136 21.15 0.93 3.81
CA LYS A 136 21.82 -0.16 3.08
C LYS A 136 21.58 -0.06 1.57
N LYS A 137 20.32 0.04 1.16
CA LYS A 137 19.86 0.14 -0.22
C LYS A 137 18.63 1.06 -0.29
N PRO A 138 18.37 1.72 -1.42
CA PRO A 138 17.12 2.46 -1.62
C PRO A 138 15.90 1.60 -1.33
N VAL A 139 14.82 2.25 -0.87
CA VAL A 139 13.56 1.60 -0.51
C VAL A 139 12.46 2.06 -1.46
N VAL A 140 11.64 1.12 -1.90
CA VAL A 140 10.31 1.34 -2.48
C VAL A 140 9.31 0.82 -1.45
N TYR A 141 8.55 1.70 -0.85
CA TYR A 141 7.53 1.40 0.16
C TYR A 141 6.15 1.63 -0.42
N CYS A 142 5.28 0.65 -0.39
CA CYS A 142 3.97 0.74 -1.00
C CYS A 142 2.88 0.04 -0.19
N GLY A 143 1.65 0.41 -0.47
CA GLY A 143 0.48 -0.25 0.04
C GLY A 143 -0.65 0.69 0.42
N ASP A 144 -1.61 0.13 1.12
CA ASP A 144 -2.66 0.88 1.80
C ASP A 144 -2.09 1.42 3.13
N LEU A 145 -1.78 2.71 3.13
CA LEU A 145 -1.20 3.38 4.28
C LEU A 145 -2.25 3.95 5.23
N ASN A 146 -3.53 3.75 4.92
CA ASN A 146 -4.66 4.19 5.76
C ASN A 146 -4.55 5.65 6.22
N VAL A 147 -4.05 6.53 5.35
CA VAL A 147 -3.95 7.97 5.60
C VAL A 147 -4.07 8.76 4.32
N ALA A 148 -4.97 9.75 4.28
CA ALA A 148 -4.95 10.83 3.32
C ALA A 148 -4.04 11.93 3.88
N HIS A 149 -2.90 12.22 3.22
CA HIS A 149 -1.87 13.08 3.79
C HIS A 149 -2.32 14.54 3.89
N ARG A 150 -2.83 15.08 2.78
CA ARG A 150 -3.23 16.50 2.69
C ARG A 150 -4.72 16.63 2.39
N GLU A 151 -5.28 17.84 2.54
CA GLU A 151 -6.69 18.12 2.23
C GLU A 151 -7.07 17.80 0.78
N ILE A 152 -6.11 17.89 -0.13
CA ILE A 152 -6.29 17.53 -1.54
C ILE A 152 -6.43 16.00 -1.76
N ASP A 153 -6.06 15.18 -0.77
CA ASP A 153 -6.05 13.73 -0.88
C ASP A 153 -7.40 13.07 -0.50
N LEU A 154 -8.40 13.86 -0.16
CA LEU A 154 -9.74 13.34 0.07
C LEU A 154 -10.83 14.35 -0.28
N LYS A 155 -12.01 13.82 -0.57
CA LYS A 155 -13.22 14.64 -0.68
C LYS A 155 -13.70 15.01 0.73
N ASN A 156 -14.19 16.24 0.92
CA ASN A 156 -14.74 16.74 2.18
C ASN A 156 -13.77 16.72 3.38
N PRO A 157 -12.56 17.31 3.29
CA PRO A 157 -11.56 17.26 4.36
C PRO A 157 -12.07 17.85 5.69
N LYS A 158 -12.87 18.92 5.65
CA LYS A 158 -13.36 19.60 6.86
C LYS A 158 -14.19 18.70 7.78
N THR A 159 -15.00 17.81 7.21
CA THR A 159 -15.88 16.91 7.96
C THR A 159 -15.18 15.62 8.40
N ASN A 160 -13.98 15.34 7.88
CA ASN A 160 -13.25 14.11 8.12
C ASN A 160 -12.03 14.27 9.04
N ARG A 161 -11.75 15.48 9.56
CA ARG A 161 -10.53 15.80 10.29
C ARG A 161 -10.30 14.95 11.56
N GLN A 162 -11.34 14.35 12.11
CA GLN A 162 -11.24 13.46 13.27
C GLN A 162 -11.64 12.01 12.96
N ASN A 163 -11.71 11.67 11.69
CA ASN A 163 -11.98 10.31 11.27
C ASN A 163 -10.67 9.54 11.04
N PRO A 164 -10.68 8.22 11.24
CA PRO A 164 -9.55 7.35 10.92
C PRO A 164 -9.04 7.60 9.50
N GLY A 165 -7.73 7.74 9.34
CA GLY A 165 -7.09 8.04 8.07
C GLY A 165 -6.97 9.53 7.73
N PHE A 166 -7.51 10.43 8.57
CA PHE A 166 -7.36 11.88 8.36
C PHE A 166 -7.24 12.67 9.66
N SER A 167 -6.90 12.03 10.77
CA SER A 167 -6.53 12.74 12.00
C SER A 167 -5.25 13.54 11.82
N ASP A 168 -5.09 14.60 12.58
CA ASP A 168 -3.87 15.43 12.52
C ASP A 168 -2.63 14.62 12.86
N GLU A 169 -2.74 13.67 13.79
CA GLU A 169 -1.66 12.77 14.21
C GLU A 169 -1.22 11.82 13.09
N GLU A 170 -2.16 11.19 12.38
CA GLU A 170 -1.84 10.30 11.26
C GLU A 170 -1.18 11.07 10.10
N ARG A 171 -1.69 12.25 9.79
CA ARG A 171 -1.12 13.13 8.76
C ARG A 171 0.28 13.62 9.12
N GLU A 172 0.53 13.94 10.39
CA GLU A 172 1.84 14.35 10.89
C GLU A 172 2.85 13.22 10.75
N LYS A 173 2.47 11.96 11.01
CA LYS A 173 3.36 10.80 10.79
C LYS A 173 3.77 10.66 9.32
N MET A 174 2.83 10.84 8.39
CA MET A 174 3.15 10.84 6.96
C MET A 174 4.09 12.00 6.59
N THR A 175 3.86 13.18 7.14
CA THR A 175 4.75 14.35 6.96
C THR A 175 6.17 14.04 7.44
N ARG A 176 6.32 13.40 8.61
CA ARG A 176 7.62 13.00 9.15
C ARG A 176 8.31 11.95 8.31
N LEU A 177 7.56 10.95 7.82
CA LEU A 177 8.09 9.95 6.92
C LEU A 177 8.68 10.61 5.66
N LEU A 178 7.91 11.44 4.97
CA LEU A 178 8.37 12.14 3.78
C LEU A 178 9.56 13.07 4.08
N GLY A 179 9.54 13.78 5.22
CA GLY A 179 10.64 14.62 5.68
C GLY A 179 11.91 13.86 6.06
N SER A 180 11.86 12.54 6.17
CA SER A 180 13.00 11.67 6.52
C SER A 180 13.80 11.18 5.31
N GLY A 181 13.57 11.72 4.11
CA GLY A 181 14.30 11.34 2.90
C GLY A 181 13.49 10.42 1.97
N PHE A 182 12.18 10.52 2.01
CA PHE A 182 11.26 9.78 1.16
C PHE A 182 10.36 10.70 0.33
N VAL A 183 9.90 10.20 -0.82
CA VAL A 183 9.10 10.95 -1.81
C VAL A 183 7.82 10.19 -2.12
N ASP A 184 6.68 10.88 -2.08
CA ASP A 184 5.41 10.41 -2.64
C ASP A 184 5.50 10.47 -4.16
N SER A 185 5.62 9.31 -4.81
CA SER A 185 5.86 9.21 -6.25
C SER A 185 4.75 9.84 -7.09
N PHE A 186 3.49 9.68 -6.65
CA PHE A 186 2.36 10.28 -7.35
C PHE A 186 2.41 11.81 -7.31
N ARG A 187 2.69 12.39 -6.14
CA ARG A 187 2.81 13.84 -5.98
C ARG A 187 4.06 14.39 -6.67
N TYR A 188 5.12 13.63 -6.72
CA TYR A 188 6.33 14.00 -7.47
C TYR A 188 6.06 14.17 -8.98
N ILE A 189 5.29 13.23 -9.57
CA ILE A 189 4.98 13.25 -11.02
C ILE A 189 3.88 14.24 -11.36
N HIS A 190 2.80 14.28 -10.56
CA HIS A 190 1.57 15.02 -10.92
C HIS A 190 1.39 16.34 -10.18
N GLY A 191 2.20 16.61 -9.14
CA GLY A 191 1.99 17.78 -8.29
C GLY A 191 0.65 17.74 -7.56
N ASP A 192 0.03 18.92 -7.43
CA ASP A 192 -1.20 19.12 -6.65
C ASP A 192 -2.47 18.92 -7.48
N VAL A 193 -2.54 17.82 -8.23
CA VAL A 193 -3.76 17.44 -8.95
C VAL A 193 -4.86 17.00 -7.98
N GLU A 194 -6.06 17.54 -8.17
CA GLU A 194 -7.24 17.25 -7.37
C GLU A 194 -8.06 16.05 -7.87
N ASN A 195 -8.93 15.54 -7.02
CA ASN A 195 -9.92 14.51 -7.34
C ASN A 195 -9.32 13.19 -7.86
N ARG A 196 -8.09 12.89 -7.45
CA ARG A 196 -7.42 11.63 -7.72
C ARG A 196 -7.36 10.81 -6.43
N TYR A 197 -8.19 9.76 -6.36
CA TYR A 197 -8.39 8.93 -5.19
C TYR A 197 -8.14 7.47 -5.51
N SER A 198 -7.85 6.67 -4.47
CA SER A 198 -7.57 5.25 -4.59
C SER A 198 -8.58 4.37 -3.84
N TRP A 199 -9.38 4.96 -2.96
CA TRP A 199 -10.40 4.29 -2.16
C TRP A 199 -11.71 5.05 -2.13
N TRP A 200 -12.84 4.32 -2.13
CA TRP A 200 -14.21 4.83 -2.00
C TRP A 200 -15.05 3.90 -1.14
N SER A 201 -15.78 4.47 -0.18
CA SER A 201 -16.76 3.69 0.57
C SER A 201 -17.78 3.01 -0.34
N TYR A 202 -18.18 1.79 -0.03
CA TYR A 202 -19.32 1.13 -0.71
C TYR A 202 -20.67 1.84 -0.47
N ARG A 203 -20.72 2.76 0.49
CA ARG A 203 -21.96 3.46 0.85
C ARG A 203 -22.20 4.64 -0.07
N PHE A 204 -23.46 4.98 -0.30
CA PHE A 204 -23.92 6.22 -0.94
C PHE A 204 -23.43 6.44 -2.38
N HIS A 205 -23.08 5.38 -3.11
CA HIS A 205 -22.53 5.48 -4.47
C HIS A 205 -21.27 6.39 -4.51
N ALA A 206 -20.41 6.26 -3.50
CA ALA A 206 -19.28 7.16 -3.31
C ALA A 206 -18.32 7.13 -4.51
N ARG A 207 -18.06 5.95 -5.11
CA ARG A 207 -17.15 5.83 -6.26
C ARG A 207 -17.72 6.49 -7.51
N GLU A 208 -18.99 6.30 -7.81
CA GLU A 208 -19.66 6.94 -8.95
C GLU A 208 -19.65 8.48 -8.85
N LYS A 209 -19.76 9.00 -7.62
CA LYS A 209 -19.71 10.45 -7.33
C LYS A 209 -18.29 10.97 -7.12
N ASN A 210 -17.30 10.12 -7.20
CA ASN A 210 -15.91 10.40 -6.87
C ASN A 210 -15.73 11.06 -5.48
N VAL A 211 -16.45 10.55 -4.46
CA VAL A 211 -16.28 10.92 -3.06
C VAL A 211 -15.30 9.94 -2.43
N GLY A 212 -14.03 10.13 -2.72
CA GLY A 212 -12.97 9.19 -2.40
C GLY A 212 -11.84 9.79 -1.56
N TRP A 213 -10.87 8.92 -1.25
CA TRP A 213 -9.65 9.21 -0.51
C TRP A 213 -8.46 8.60 -1.25
N ARG A 214 -7.33 9.28 -1.26
CA ARG A 214 -6.05 8.72 -1.70
C ARG A 214 -5.29 8.22 -0.47
N ILE A 215 -5.32 6.93 -0.25
CA ILE A 215 -4.71 6.25 0.91
C ILE A 215 -3.76 5.12 0.51
N ASP A 216 -3.68 4.81 -0.77
CA ASP A 216 -2.73 3.86 -1.34
C ASP A 216 -1.59 4.62 -2.01
N TYR A 217 -0.35 4.20 -1.75
CA TYR A 217 0.84 4.94 -2.15
C TYR A 217 1.95 4.05 -2.69
N PHE A 218 2.81 4.66 -3.51
CA PHE A 218 4.21 4.31 -3.67
C PHE A 218 5.07 5.45 -3.13
N ILE A 219 5.78 5.18 -2.05
CA ILE A 219 6.76 6.07 -1.42
C ILE A 219 8.14 5.53 -1.74
N VAL A 220 9.03 6.34 -2.25
CA VAL A 220 10.39 5.90 -2.62
C VAL A 220 11.44 6.72 -1.88
N SER A 221 12.61 6.12 -1.66
CA SER A 221 13.79 6.87 -1.18
C SER A 221 14.07 8.06 -2.08
N GLU A 222 14.42 9.21 -1.52
CA GLU A 222 14.73 10.45 -2.24
C GLU A 222 15.74 10.21 -3.39
N ARG A 223 16.73 9.33 -3.20
CA ARG A 223 17.74 8.97 -4.22
C ARG A 223 17.20 8.13 -5.38
N LEU A 224 15.94 7.68 -5.34
CA LEU A 224 15.26 7.03 -6.46
C LEU A 224 14.34 7.97 -7.24
N LYS A 225 14.10 9.18 -6.76
CA LYS A 225 13.08 10.07 -7.34
C LYS A 225 13.28 10.34 -8.84
N ASP A 226 14.52 10.56 -9.26
CA ASP A 226 14.85 10.86 -10.66
C ASP A 226 14.77 9.62 -11.57
N ARG A 227 14.58 8.44 -10.99
CA ARG A 227 14.35 7.17 -11.68
C ARG A 227 12.87 6.81 -11.83
N ILE A 228 11.97 7.62 -11.27
CA ILE A 228 10.52 7.46 -11.46
C ILE A 228 10.17 7.85 -12.88
N LYS A 229 9.64 6.92 -13.68
CA LYS A 229 9.19 7.17 -15.05
C LYS A 229 7.71 7.48 -15.12
N ALA A 230 6.91 6.81 -14.28
CA ALA A 230 5.49 7.07 -14.15
C ALA A 230 5.00 6.67 -12.74
N ALA A 231 3.97 7.35 -12.27
CA ALA A 231 3.20 6.96 -11.09
C ALA A 231 1.73 7.28 -11.37
N ASP A 232 0.82 6.33 -11.17
CA ASP A 232 -0.58 6.55 -11.51
C ASP A 232 -1.55 5.80 -10.58
N ILE A 233 -2.82 6.17 -10.65
CA ILE A 233 -3.95 5.59 -9.94
C ILE A 233 -4.96 5.09 -10.97
N ARG A 234 -5.21 3.78 -11.00
CA ARG A 234 -6.11 3.11 -11.97
C ARG A 234 -7.56 3.17 -11.47
N SER A 235 -8.13 4.36 -11.35
CA SER A 235 -9.47 4.57 -10.78
C SER A 235 -10.60 3.87 -11.57
N GLU A 236 -10.38 3.51 -12.82
CA GLU A 236 -11.27 2.76 -13.69
C GLU A 236 -11.32 1.26 -13.38
N ILE A 237 -10.36 0.72 -12.63
CA ILE A 237 -10.30 -0.70 -12.29
C ILE A 237 -11.14 -0.98 -11.05
N TYR A 238 -12.10 -1.87 -11.22
CA TYR A 238 -13.03 -2.34 -10.18
C TYR A 238 -12.61 -3.71 -9.63
N GLY A 239 -13.32 -4.21 -8.63
CA GLY A 239 -13.04 -5.51 -7.99
C GLY A 239 -12.85 -5.41 -6.48
N SER A 240 -12.48 -4.23 -6.01
CA SER A 240 -12.34 -3.85 -4.60
C SER A 240 -12.94 -2.46 -4.37
N ASP A 241 -13.06 -2.02 -3.14
CA ASP A 241 -13.32 -0.61 -2.76
C ASP A 241 -12.08 0.29 -2.92
N HIS A 242 -10.91 -0.32 -3.10
CA HIS A 242 -9.71 0.34 -3.61
C HIS A 242 -9.52 0.07 -5.11
N CYS A 243 -8.76 0.93 -5.77
CA CYS A 243 -8.21 0.66 -7.09
C CYS A 243 -6.70 0.48 -7.02
N PRO A 244 -6.08 -0.15 -8.05
CA PRO A 244 -4.63 -0.29 -8.11
C PRO A 244 -3.93 1.06 -8.22
N VAL A 245 -2.75 1.16 -7.60
CA VAL A 245 -1.77 2.23 -7.85
C VAL A 245 -0.54 1.62 -8.52
N VAL A 246 0.08 2.37 -9.41
CA VAL A 246 1.18 1.89 -10.28
C VAL A 246 2.38 2.79 -10.14
N LEU A 247 3.57 2.19 -10.13
CA LEU A 247 4.86 2.86 -10.22
C LEU A 247 5.69 2.23 -11.35
N GLU A 248 6.21 3.04 -12.26
CA GLU A 248 7.26 2.61 -13.18
C GLU A 248 8.60 3.22 -12.75
N LEU A 249 9.56 2.35 -12.49
CA LEU A 249 10.87 2.72 -11.96
C LEU A 249 11.98 2.17 -12.84
N GLU A 250 12.97 3.00 -13.13
CA GLU A 250 14.21 2.59 -13.80
C GLU A 250 15.19 2.08 -12.75
N VAL A 251 15.40 0.76 -12.69
CA VAL A 251 16.27 0.06 -11.74
C VAL A 251 17.18 -0.92 -12.46
#